data_bd88daf68641cb5906298bcef9304371
#
_entry.id   bd88daf68641cb5906298bcef9304371
#
_cell.length_a   1.000
_cell.length_b   1.000
_cell.length_c   1.000
_cell.angle_alpha   90.00
_cell.angle_beta   90.00
_cell.angle_gamma   90.00
#
_symmetry.space_group_name_H-M   'P 1'
#
loop_
_entity.id
_entity.type
_entity.pdbx_description
1 polymer ?
#
loop_
_entity_poly.entity_id
_entity_poly.type
_entity_poly.pdbx_seq_one_letter_code
_entity_poly.pdbx_strand_id
1 'polypeptide(L)'
;MNEHPRVLSATNIIGNKVVNREGEQLGNIKDLMIDLDDAQIAYAVLSFGGFLGLGDKLFAIPLEALTFSSKSREDPTVILDVDKEVLKDAPGFDKEHWPDNAKYEAGWLLGVYEYYGYSPYWMPDEEEIFQDQTEESR
;
A
#
# COMPACT_ATOMS: atom_id res chain seq x y z
N MET A 1 -21.46 -0.42 5.75
CA MET A 1 -20.96 -0.73 4.40
C MET A 1 -21.52 0.28 3.41
N ASN A 2 -20.67 0.79 2.56
CA ASN A 2 -21.09 1.77 1.56
C ASN A 2 -21.73 1.07 0.39
N GLU A 3 -22.87 1.55 -0.02
CA GLU A 3 -23.51 1.04 -1.23
C GLU A 3 -22.89 1.63 -2.48
N HIS A 4 -22.16 2.71 -2.32
CA HIS A 4 -21.55 3.41 -3.43
C HIS A 4 -20.03 3.38 -3.31
N PRO A 5 -19.31 3.15 -4.38
CA PRO A 5 -17.87 3.22 -4.31
C PRO A 5 -17.41 4.65 -4.03
N ARG A 6 -16.29 4.75 -3.33
CA ARG A 6 -15.60 6.01 -3.14
C ARG A 6 -14.50 6.09 -4.17
N VAL A 7 -14.69 6.95 -5.14
CA VAL A 7 -13.75 7.05 -6.26
C VAL A 7 -12.96 8.34 -6.15
N LEU A 8 -11.64 8.21 -6.13
CA LEU A 8 -10.74 9.36 -6.12
C LEU A 8 -9.78 9.24 -7.28
N SER A 9 -9.42 10.38 -7.83
CA SER A 9 -8.42 10.40 -8.86
C SER A 9 -7.06 10.04 -8.28
N ALA A 10 -6.29 9.23 -8.99
CA ALA A 10 -4.94 8.89 -8.57
C ALA A 10 -4.10 10.16 -8.38
N THR A 11 -4.30 11.15 -9.25
CA THR A 11 -3.55 12.38 -9.14
C THR A 11 -3.91 13.20 -7.91
N ASN A 12 -5.08 12.98 -7.34
CA ASN A 12 -5.44 13.64 -6.08
C ASN A 12 -4.85 12.92 -4.87
N ILE A 13 -4.48 11.67 -5.04
CA ILE A 13 -3.85 10.89 -3.97
C ILE A 13 -2.35 11.07 -3.98
N ILE A 14 -1.76 11.00 -5.16
CA ILE A 14 -0.32 11.14 -5.33
C ILE A 14 0.10 12.54 -4.91
N GLY A 15 1.09 12.61 -4.05
CA GLY A 15 1.58 13.87 -3.52
C GLY A 15 1.05 14.21 -2.15
N ASN A 16 -0.01 13.54 -1.71
CA ASN A 16 -0.60 13.86 -0.41
C ASN A 16 0.26 13.38 0.74
N LYS A 17 0.19 14.14 1.81
CA LYS A 17 0.88 13.78 3.03
C LYS A 17 0.23 12.59 3.68
N VAL A 18 1.05 11.75 4.27
CA VAL A 18 0.59 10.60 5.04
C VAL A 18 0.96 10.84 6.49
N VAL A 19 -0.02 10.68 7.36
CA VAL A 19 0.18 10.84 8.79
C VAL A 19 -0.28 9.58 9.51
N ASN A 20 0.21 9.38 10.72
CA ASN A 20 -0.32 8.30 11.54
C ASN A 20 -1.44 8.84 12.43
N ARG A 21 -1.98 7.99 13.29
CA ARG A 21 -3.11 8.42 14.13
C ARG A 21 -2.72 9.41 15.20
N GLU A 22 -1.45 9.49 15.53
CA GLU A 22 -0.94 10.47 16.47
C GLU A 22 -0.67 11.80 15.81
N GLY A 23 -0.89 11.89 14.50
CA GLY A 23 -0.65 13.12 13.76
C GLY A 23 0.78 13.31 13.30
N GLU A 24 1.64 12.32 13.50
CA GLU A 24 3.00 12.39 13.01
C GLU A 24 3.02 12.28 11.50
N GLN A 25 3.78 13.14 10.86
CA GLN A 25 3.93 13.11 9.42
C GLN A 25 4.91 12.00 9.03
N LEU A 26 4.43 11.04 8.24
CA LEU A 26 5.23 9.91 7.83
C LEU A 26 5.87 10.09 6.47
N GLY A 27 5.30 10.92 5.63
CA GLY A 27 5.82 11.14 4.30
C GLY A 27 4.74 11.54 3.33
N ASN A 28 4.98 11.24 2.06
CA ASN A 28 4.05 11.59 0.99
C ASN A 28 3.84 10.39 0.07
N ILE A 29 2.66 10.28 -0.50
CA ILE A 29 2.41 9.27 -1.53
C ILE A 29 3.17 9.68 -2.79
N LYS A 30 4.08 8.84 -3.22
CA LYS A 30 4.88 9.10 -4.41
C LYS A 30 4.23 8.54 -5.65
N ASP A 31 3.60 7.39 -5.54
CA ASP A 31 3.03 6.72 -6.70
C ASP A 31 2.07 5.63 -6.25
N LEU A 32 1.30 5.13 -7.19
CA LEU A 32 0.44 3.98 -7.00
C LEU A 32 0.81 2.96 -8.07
N MET A 33 1.17 1.76 -7.66
CA MET A 33 1.62 0.73 -8.57
C MET A 33 0.47 -0.20 -8.89
N ILE A 34 0.18 -0.34 -10.16
CA ILE A 34 -1.02 -1.03 -10.61
C ILE A 34 -0.65 -2.41 -11.13
N ASP A 35 -1.36 -3.42 -10.64
CA ASP A 35 -1.25 -4.77 -11.15
C ASP A 35 -2.22 -4.90 -12.31
N LEU A 36 -1.68 -4.96 -13.52
CA LEU A 36 -2.51 -4.97 -14.71
C LEU A 36 -3.26 -6.28 -14.90
N ASP A 37 -2.71 -7.36 -14.39
CA ASP A 37 -3.34 -8.66 -14.55
C ASP A 37 -4.56 -8.82 -13.65
N ASP A 38 -4.46 -8.35 -12.43
CA ASP A 38 -5.55 -8.47 -11.47
C ASP A 38 -6.43 -7.23 -11.38
N ALA A 39 -6.07 -6.17 -12.11
CA ALA A 39 -6.79 -4.91 -12.09
C ALA A 39 -6.90 -4.35 -10.66
N GLN A 40 -5.80 -4.38 -9.95
CA GLN A 40 -5.72 -3.95 -8.56
C GLN A 40 -4.56 -2.99 -8.37
N ILE A 41 -4.62 -2.20 -7.31
CA ILE A 41 -3.45 -1.46 -6.88
C ILE A 41 -2.55 -2.45 -6.13
N ALA A 42 -1.39 -2.73 -6.69
CA ALA A 42 -0.47 -3.66 -6.07
C ALA A 42 0.07 -3.12 -4.76
N TYR A 43 0.47 -1.85 -4.75
CA TYR A 43 0.91 -1.17 -3.54
C TYR A 43 1.01 0.33 -3.82
N ALA A 44 0.96 1.10 -2.77
CA ALA A 44 1.25 2.53 -2.84
C ALA A 44 2.73 2.71 -2.50
N VAL A 45 3.35 3.72 -3.09
CA VAL A 45 4.74 4.05 -2.80
C VAL A 45 4.75 5.27 -1.90
N LEU A 46 5.32 5.11 -0.73
CA LEU A 46 5.45 6.17 0.26
C LEU A 46 6.88 6.69 0.24
N SER A 47 7.05 7.98 0.06
CA SER A 47 8.34 8.62 0.18
C SER A 47 8.49 9.08 1.63
N PHE A 48 9.45 8.53 2.34
CA PHE A 48 9.65 8.78 3.75
C PHE A 48 11.01 9.41 3.97
N GLY A 49 11.03 10.43 4.82
CA GLY A 49 12.27 11.07 5.18
C GLY A 49 12.51 12.32 4.39
N GLY A 50 13.61 12.33 3.67
CA GLY A 50 14.01 13.54 2.99
C GLY A 50 14.59 14.58 3.93
N PHE A 51 14.64 14.29 5.24
CA PHE A 51 15.35 15.18 6.12
C PHE A 51 16.77 14.69 6.28
N LEU A 52 17.63 15.60 6.63
CA LEU A 52 19.06 15.37 6.79
C LEU A 52 19.78 15.11 5.48
N GLY A 53 19.13 15.36 4.35
CA GLY A 53 19.80 15.23 3.06
C GLY A 53 20.20 13.83 2.68
N LEU A 54 19.59 12.83 3.27
CA LEU A 54 19.92 11.44 3.00
C LEU A 54 19.18 10.85 1.83
N GLY A 55 18.48 11.69 1.09
CA GLY A 55 17.68 11.20 -0.01
C GLY A 55 16.40 10.56 0.48
N ASP A 56 15.49 10.33 -0.44
CA ASP A 56 14.22 9.74 -0.09
C ASP A 56 14.33 8.24 -0.09
N LYS A 57 13.86 7.65 0.98
CA LYS A 57 13.67 6.22 1.03
C LYS A 57 12.21 5.94 0.69
N LEU A 58 12.00 4.96 -0.16
CA LEU A 58 10.67 4.61 -0.64
C LEU A 58 10.22 3.31 -0.02
N PHE A 59 8.95 3.26 0.33
CA PHE A 59 8.36 2.08 0.94
C PHE A 59 7.13 1.64 0.16
N ALA A 60 6.96 0.35 0.02
CA ALA A 60 5.76 -0.21 -0.56
C ALA A 60 4.76 -0.45 0.55
N ILE A 61 3.55 0.07 0.38
CA ILE A 61 2.51 0.00 1.40
C ILE A 61 1.29 -0.65 0.75
N PRO A 62 0.74 -1.73 1.33
CA PRO A 62 -0.53 -2.25 0.82
C PRO A 62 -1.59 -1.18 0.87
N LEU A 63 -2.40 -1.08 -0.17
CA LEU A 63 -3.42 -0.03 -0.19
C LEU A 63 -4.38 -0.15 0.98
N GLU A 64 -4.67 -1.37 1.41
CA GLU A 64 -5.56 -1.61 2.55
C GLU A 64 -5.03 -1.05 3.85
N ALA A 65 -3.72 -0.85 3.95
CA ALA A 65 -3.13 -0.26 5.15
C ALA A 65 -3.38 1.24 5.26
N LEU A 66 -3.82 1.85 4.17
CA LEU A 66 -4.07 3.29 4.13
C LEU A 66 -5.55 3.57 4.31
N THR A 67 -5.85 4.57 5.12
CA THR A 67 -7.21 5.06 5.30
C THR A 67 -7.32 6.43 4.66
N PHE A 68 -8.32 6.62 3.83
CA PHE A 68 -8.52 7.88 3.13
C PHE A 68 -9.70 8.60 3.74
N SER A 69 -9.46 9.79 4.28
CA SER A 69 -10.52 10.60 4.84
C SER A 69 -11.42 11.15 3.73
N SER A 70 -12.68 11.28 4.02
CA SER A 70 -13.63 11.76 3.05
C SER A 70 -13.89 13.25 3.15
N LYS A 71 -13.01 13.99 3.81
CA LYS A 71 -13.20 15.43 3.98
C LYS A 71 -13.37 16.16 2.66
N SER A 72 -12.55 15.80 1.68
CA SER A 72 -12.57 16.44 0.38
C SER A 72 -12.01 15.49 -0.66
N ARG A 73 -12.61 15.48 -1.82
CA ARG A 73 -12.08 14.67 -2.92
C ARG A 73 -10.76 15.24 -3.43
N GLU A 74 -10.59 16.55 -3.32
CA GLU A 74 -9.44 17.23 -3.86
C GLU A 74 -8.24 17.16 -2.94
N ASP A 75 -8.49 16.97 -1.65
CA ASP A 75 -7.42 16.96 -0.67
C ASP A 75 -7.71 15.95 0.42
N PRO A 76 -7.69 14.66 0.08
CA PRO A 76 -7.94 13.64 1.09
C PRO A 76 -6.79 13.56 2.09
N THR A 77 -7.13 13.31 3.33
CA THR A 77 -6.13 13.00 4.34
C THR A 77 -5.85 11.50 4.28
N VAL A 78 -4.59 11.15 4.22
CA VAL A 78 -4.16 9.75 4.13
C VAL A 78 -3.52 9.35 5.44
N ILE A 79 -4.02 8.28 6.03
CA ILE A 79 -3.56 7.81 7.32
C ILE A 79 -2.99 6.41 7.19
N LEU A 80 -1.78 6.24 7.73
CA LEU A 80 -1.15 4.94 7.87
C LEU A 80 -0.93 4.74 9.37
N ASP A 81 -1.63 3.78 9.94
CA ASP A 81 -1.64 3.61 11.40
C ASP A 81 -0.44 2.79 11.88
N VAL A 82 0.74 3.38 11.76
CA VAL A 82 1.97 2.77 12.27
C VAL A 82 2.83 3.84 12.90
N ASP A 83 3.69 3.43 13.79
CA ASP A 83 4.68 4.34 14.36
C ASP A 83 5.80 4.56 13.36
N LYS A 84 6.46 5.71 13.46
CA LYS A 84 7.62 5.98 12.61
C LYS A 84 8.69 4.91 12.73
N GLU A 85 8.88 4.39 13.93
CA GLU A 85 9.90 3.36 14.13
C GLU A 85 9.58 2.08 13.38
N VAL A 86 8.28 1.72 13.32
CA VAL A 86 7.85 0.56 12.55
C VAL A 86 8.13 0.78 11.08
N LEU A 87 7.85 1.99 10.61
CA LEU A 87 8.05 2.30 9.20
C LEU A 87 9.52 2.27 8.82
N LYS A 88 10.40 2.74 9.68
CA LYS A 88 11.83 2.76 9.39
C LYS A 88 12.39 1.38 9.10
N ASP A 89 11.84 0.36 9.72
CA ASP A 89 12.31 -1.01 9.54
C ASP A 89 11.53 -1.77 8.47
N ALA A 90 10.59 -1.12 7.83
CA ALA A 90 9.74 -1.76 6.85
C ALA A 90 10.49 -2.05 5.55
N PRO A 91 9.99 -2.99 4.74
CA PRO A 91 10.55 -3.23 3.41
C PRO A 91 10.49 -1.96 2.56
N GLY A 92 11.63 -1.59 2.00
CA GLY A 92 11.72 -0.38 1.21
C GLY A 92 12.74 -0.53 0.10
N PHE A 93 12.90 0.53 -0.66
CA PHE A 93 13.85 0.54 -1.76
C PHE A 93 14.27 1.98 -2.02
N ASP A 94 15.40 2.13 -2.73
CA ASP A 94 15.88 3.45 -3.10
C ASP A 94 15.20 3.91 -4.37
N LYS A 95 15.12 5.21 -4.55
CA LYS A 95 14.47 5.76 -5.73
C LYS A 95 15.16 5.34 -7.02
N GLU A 96 16.40 4.90 -6.95
CA GLU A 96 17.14 4.46 -8.13
C GLU A 96 17.09 2.95 -8.33
N HIS A 97 16.49 2.24 -7.38
CA HIS A 97 16.44 0.78 -7.41
C HIS A 97 15.03 0.29 -7.15
N TRP A 98 14.11 0.70 -8.00
CA TRP A 98 12.73 0.25 -7.89
C TRP A 98 12.66 -1.24 -8.17
N PRO A 99 11.75 -1.96 -7.53
CA PRO A 99 11.56 -3.37 -7.83
C PRO A 99 11.26 -3.57 -9.31
N ASP A 100 11.91 -4.55 -9.91
CA ASP A 100 11.71 -4.85 -11.32
C ASP A 100 10.47 -5.72 -11.47
N ASN A 101 9.41 -5.13 -12.00
CA ASN A 101 8.15 -5.83 -12.13
C ASN A 101 8.23 -7.06 -13.01
N ALA A 102 9.15 -7.09 -13.95
CA ALA A 102 9.29 -8.23 -14.83
C ALA A 102 9.94 -9.42 -14.12
N LYS A 103 10.68 -9.14 -13.07
CA LYS A 103 11.35 -10.18 -12.30
C LYS A 103 10.77 -10.32 -10.91
N TYR A 104 9.59 -9.76 -10.70
CA TYR A 104 9.00 -9.74 -9.42
C TYR A 104 8.90 -11.08 -8.85
N GLU A 105 9.49 -11.20 -7.77
CA GLU A 105 9.21 -12.38 -7.04
C GLU A 105 8.03 -12.11 -6.18
N ALA A 106 7.01 -12.93 -6.34
CA ALA A 106 5.84 -12.82 -5.50
C ALA A 106 6.24 -12.77 -4.02
N GLY A 107 7.39 -13.35 -3.70
CA GLY A 107 7.89 -13.34 -2.33
C GLY A 107 8.19 -11.97 -1.78
N TRP A 108 8.70 -11.06 -2.61
CA TRP A 108 8.98 -9.71 -2.10
C TRP A 108 7.68 -8.98 -1.73
N LEU A 109 6.72 -9.02 -2.63
CA LEU A 109 5.46 -8.33 -2.37
C LEU A 109 4.67 -9.03 -1.25
N LEU A 110 4.73 -10.35 -1.20
CA LEU A 110 4.12 -11.09 -0.10
C LEU A 110 4.70 -10.62 1.24
N GLY A 111 6.01 -10.47 1.30
CA GLY A 111 6.66 -9.99 2.52
C GLY A 111 6.21 -8.60 2.91
N VAL A 112 5.95 -7.73 1.93
CA VAL A 112 5.42 -6.40 2.21
C VAL A 112 4.05 -6.52 2.88
N TYR A 113 3.16 -7.31 2.31
CA TYR A 113 1.83 -7.47 2.88
C TYR A 113 1.89 -8.08 4.27
N GLU A 114 2.73 -9.08 4.45
CA GLU A 114 2.88 -9.73 5.75
C GLU A 114 3.41 -8.77 6.80
N TYR A 115 4.33 -7.89 6.41
CA TYR A 115 4.89 -6.92 7.35
C TYR A 115 3.79 -6.05 7.96
N TYR A 116 2.81 -5.65 7.16
CA TYR A 116 1.72 -4.80 7.62
C TYR A 116 0.52 -5.58 8.12
N GLY A 117 0.56 -6.90 8.02
CA GLY A 117 -0.50 -7.74 8.57
C GLY A 117 -1.71 -7.92 7.68
N TYR A 118 -1.53 -7.81 6.38
CA TYR A 118 -2.63 -7.95 5.44
C TYR A 118 -2.45 -9.15 4.55
N SER A 119 -3.56 -9.80 4.22
CA SER A 119 -3.55 -10.88 3.25
C SER A 119 -3.40 -10.31 1.85
N PRO A 120 -2.54 -10.92 1.02
CA PRO A 120 -2.37 -10.42 -0.35
C PRO A 120 -3.65 -10.56 -1.15
N TYR A 121 -3.95 -9.55 -1.96
CA TYR A 121 -5.17 -9.57 -2.77
C TYR A 121 -5.14 -10.64 -3.85
N TRP A 122 -3.96 -11.07 -4.26
CA TRP A 122 -3.83 -12.07 -5.34
C TRP A 122 -3.91 -13.51 -4.83
N MET A 123 -4.03 -13.69 -3.53
CA MET A 123 -4.17 -15.01 -2.95
C MET A 123 -5.53 -15.11 -2.28
N PRO A 124 -6.27 -16.20 -2.51
CA PRO A 124 -7.56 -16.33 -1.85
C PRO A 124 -7.37 -16.48 -0.34
N ASP A 125 -8.32 -15.99 0.42
CA ASP A 125 -8.29 -16.19 1.85
C ASP A 125 -8.67 -17.64 2.17
N GLU A 126 -8.58 -18.02 3.45
CA GLU A 126 -8.83 -19.39 3.84
C GLU A 126 -10.23 -19.86 3.50
N GLU A 127 -11.21 -18.99 3.60
CA GLU A 127 -12.57 -19.36 3.28
C GLU A 127 -12.74 -19.65 1.79
N GLU A 128 -12.11 -18.84 0.96
CA GLU A 128 -12.17 -19.06 -0.48
C GLU A 128 -11.49 -20.35 -0.88
N ILE A 129 -10.34 -20.63 -0.28
CA ILE A 129 -9.63 -21.86 -0.55
C ILE A 129 -10.48 -23.06 -0.16
N PHE A 130 -11.11 -22.98 0.99
CA PHE A 130 -11.97 -24.07 1.47
C PHE A 130 -13.16 -24.29 0.54
N GLN A 131 -13.78 -23.22 0.08
CA GLN A 131 -14.90 -23.32 -0.85
C GLN A 131 -14.49 -23.94 -2.18
N ASP A 132 -13.34 -23.54 -2.68
CA ASP A 132 -12.83 -24.10 -3.93
C ASP A 132 -12.59 -25.60 -3.80
N GLN A 133 -12.02 -26.04 -2.70
CA GLN A 133 -11.77 -27.44 -2.47
C GLN A 133 -13.09 -28.23 -2.38
N THR A 134 -14.08 -27.64 -1.76
CA THR A 134 -15.38 -28.25 -1.65
C THR A 134 -16.02 -28.43 -3.02
N GLU A 135 -15.89 -27.45 -3.86
CA GLU A 135 -16.42 -27.53 -5.22
C GLU A 135 -15.71 -28.60 -6.04
N GLU A 136 -14.41 -28.69 -5.90
CA GLU A 136 -13.64 -29.67 -6.64
C GLU A 136 -13.94 -31.10 -6.23
N SER A 137 -14.38 -31.31 -5.02
CA SER A 137 -14.62 -32.65 -4.54
C SER A 137 -15.95 -33.23 -5.02
N ARG A 138 -16.73 -32.50 -5.78
CA ARG A 138 -17.98 -33.01 -6.35
C ARG A 138 -17.77 -33.76 -7.64
#